data_660eae66d8ef54e8e46ab62d73f5b21a
#
_entry.id   660eae66d8ef54e8e46ab62d73f5b21a
#
_cell.length_a   1.000
_cell.length_b   1.000
_cell.length_c   1.000
_cell.angle_alpha   90.00
_cell.angle_beta   90.00
_cell.angle_gamma   90.00
#
_symmetry.space_group_name_H-M   'P 1'
#
loop_
_entity.id
_entity.type
_entity.pdbx_description
1 polymer ?
#
loop_
_entity_poly.entity_id
_entity_poly.type
_entity_poly.pdbx_seq_one_letter_code
_entity_poly.pdbx_strand_id
1 'polypeptide(L)'
;LCDRRQRQMCIRDSGYTFIQPFDDENVIAGQGTIGLEILSQVADADVIVVPVGGGGLISGVAFTVKQLKPSVRVYGVQAEGAPSMVNSLKDGKIECLESVHTIADGIKVKEPGEHTFEYCSKYVDGVVTVSDDEISSAILHLIEKQKLVSEGAGATPVAAVMFNKIPDIKGKKVVCLVSGGNIDVTILSRVIKRGLLKSGRSDTLTIQLEDRPGQLRDVSEIISKLGGNVVSVHHERASEDSDITDCLLRLVIMLRVISARECAPHILMVS
;
A
#
# COMPACT_ATOMS: atom_id res chain seq x y z
N LEU A 1 -0.51 -20.62 -16.96
CA LEU A 1 0.51 -19.87 -16.20
C LEU A 1 1.48 -20.87 -15.59
N CYS A 2 2.69 -20.97 -16.17
CA CYS A 2 3.73 -21.82 -15.58
C CYS A 2 4.05 -21.37 -14.17
N ASP A 3 4.10 -22.30 -13.22
CA ASP A 3 4.61 -22.08 -11.89
C ASP A 3 6.03 -21.48 -11.95
N ARG A 4 6.39 -20.65 -10.97
CA ARG A 4 7.67 -19.97 -10.89
C ARG A 4 8.86 -20.94 -11.03
N ARG A 5 8.76 -22.14 -10.42
CA ARG A 5 9.77 -23.22 -10.53
C ARG A 5 9.87 -23.77 -11.94
N GLN A 6 8.75 -24.01 -12.62
CA GLN A 6 8.74 -24.45 -14.02
C GLN A 6 9.35 -23.41 -14.94
N ARG A 7 9.08 -22.11 -14.71
CA ARG A 7 9.66 -21.03 -15.48
C ARG A 7 11.18 -20.95 -15.29
N GLN A 8 11.68 -21.14 -14.08
CA GLN A 8 13.12 -21.21 -13.78
C GLN A 8 13.78 -22.42 -14.49
N MET A 9 13.14 -23.59 -14.47
CA MET A 9 13.63 -24.76 -15.20
C MET A 9 13.67 -24.53 -16.72
N CYS A 10 12.59 -24.00 -17.30
CA CYS A 10 12.55 -23.70 -18.74
C CYS A 10 13.65 -22.71 -19.17
N ILE A 11 13.95 -21.70 -18.35
CA ILE A 11 15.03 -20.75 -18.63
C ILE A 11 16.39 -21.46 -18.62
N ARG A 12 16.67 -22.29 -17.61
CA ARG A 12 17.92 -23.05 -17.52
C ARG A 12 18.09 -24.03 -18.67
N ASP A 13 17.03 -24.74 -19.03
CA ASP A 13 17.02 -25.72 -20.11
C ASP A 13 17.18 -25.09 -21.52
N SER A 14 16.83 -23.79 -21.64
CA SER A 14 16.97 -23.04 -22.90
C SER A 14 18.37 -22.41 -23.08
N GLY A 15 19.31 -22.64 -22.18
CA GLY A 15 20.67 -22.08 -22.24
C GLY A 15 20.76 -20.58 -21.90
N TYR A 16 19.68 -19.98 -21.42
CA TYR A 16 19.70 -18.59 -20.95
C TYR A 16 20.23 -18.50 -19.51
N THR A 17 20.91 -17.40 -19.20
CA THR A 17 21.35 -17.10 -17.84
C THR A 17 20.16 -16.69 -16.99
N PHE A 18 19.87 -17.44 -15.92
CA PHE A 18 18.87 -17.03 -14.94
C PHE A 18 19.45 -16.00 -13.99
N ILE A 19 18.83 -14.82 -13.94
CA ILE A 19 19.17 -13.76 -12.99
C ILE A 19 18.13 -13.77 -11.88
N GLN A 20 18.58 -13.90 -10.64
CA GLN A 20 17.70 -13.82 -9.47
C GLN A 20 17.10 -12.42 -9.37
N PRO A 21 15.78 -12.29 -9.14
CA PRO A 21 15.11 -10.98 -9.16
C PRO A 21 15.47 -10.06 -7.99
N PHE A 22 16.00 -10.58 -6.89
CA PHE A 22 16.34 -9.81 -5.70
C PHE A 22 17.51 -10.35 -4.88
N ASP A 23 17.76 -11.67 -4.89
CA ASP A 23 18.79 -12.32 -4.08
C ASP A 23 20.05 -12.59 -4.90
N ASP A 24 20.66 -11.51 -5.39
CA ASP A 24 21.88 -11.51 -6.20
C ASP A 24 22.64 -10.22 -5.92
N GLU A 25 23.95 -10.33 -5.66
CA GLU A 25 24.79 -9.18 -5.29
C GLU A 25 24.84 -8.10 -6.37
N ASN A 26 24.84 -8.49 -7.65
CA ASN A 26 24.86 -7.51 -8.75
C ASN A 26 23.51 -6.79 -8.85
N VAL A 27 22.39 -7.51 -8.61
CA VAL A 27 21.07 -6.90 -8.57
C VAL A 27 20.97 -5.94 -7.38
N ILE A 28 21.42 -6.36 -6.18
CA ILE A 28 21.47 -5.51 -4.99
C ILE A 28 22.33 -4.25 -5.25
N ALA A 29 23.50 -4.41 -5.85
CA ALA A 29 24.39 -3.28 -6.19
C ALA A 29 23.73 -2.32 -7.18
N GLY A 30 23.02 -2.84 -8.19
CA GLY A 30 22.23 -2.03 -9.12
C GLY A 30 21.14 -1.21 -8.40
N GLN A 31 20.42 -1.81 -7.44
CA GLN A 31 19.43 -1.09 -6.62
C GLN A 31 20.08 -0.03 -5.72
N GLY A 32 21.34 -0.20 -5.37
CA GLY A 32 22.10 0.77 -4.58
C GLY A 32 22.24 2.14 -5.25
N THR A 33 22.20 2.21 -6.58
CA THR A 33 22.25 3.48 -7.34
C THR A 33 21.13 4.44 -6.95
N ILE A 34 19.95 3.91 -6.58
CA ILE A 34 18.82 4.69 -6.07
C ILE A 34 19.22 5.44 -4.80
N GLY A 35 19.97 4.78 -3.91
CA GLY A 35 20.50 5.43 -2.70
C GLY A 35 21.40 6.63 -3.01
N LEU A 36 22.24 6.52 -4.06
CA LEU A 36 23.08 7.63 -4.52
C LEU A 36 22.24 8.80 -5.03
N GLU A 37 21.23 8.52 -5.85
CA GLU A 37 20.33 9.52 -6.40
C GLU A 37 19.54 10.24 -5.32
N ILE A 38 18.97 9.50 -4.35
CA ILE A 38 18.24 10.08 -3.21
C ILE A 38 19.15 11.04 -2.43
N LEU A 39 20.35 10.63 -2.07
CA LEU A 39 21.29 11.47 -1.32
C LEU A 39 21.77 12.69 -2.11
N SER A 40 21.85 12.59 -3.45
CA SER A 40 22.16 13.72 -4.32
C SER A 40 21.00 14.72 -4.42
N GLN A 41 19.76 14.24 -4.52
CA GLN A 41 18.58 15.08 -4.70
C GLN A 41 18.06 15.68 -3.38
N VAL A 42 18.18 14.91 -2.28
CA VAL A 42 17.71 15.30 -0.93
C VAL A 42 18.87 15.12 0.06
N ALA A 43 19.87 15.99 -0.06
CA ALA A 43 21.09 15.90 0.74
C ALA A 43 20.86 15.98 2.26
N ASP A 44 19.75 16.53 2.72
CA ASP A 44 19.37 16.66 4.12
C ASP A 44 18.21 15.73 4.53
N ALA A 45 18.03 14.61 3.83
CA ALA A 45 17.11 13.56 4.24
C ALA A 45 17.48 13.01 5.63
N ASP A 46 16.47 12.85 6.49
CA ASP A 46 16.60 12.23 7.81
C ASP A 46 16.22 10.74 7.77
N VAL A 47 15.21 10.40 6.95
CA VAL A 47 14.64 9.04 6.88
C VAL A 47 14.31 8.70 5.43
N ILE A 48 14.65 7.49 5.01
CA ILE A 48 14.26 6.92 3.72
C ILE A 48 13.38 5.71 3.98
N VAL A 49 12.23 5.63 3.29
CA VAL A 49 11.26 4.55 3.44
C VAL A 49 11.12 3.82 2.12
N VAL A 50 11.31 2.49 2.15
CA VAL A 50 11.48 1.63 0.96
C VAL A 50 10.51 0.46 1.00
N PRO A 51 9.82 0.08 -0.11
CA PRO A 51 9.01 -1.12 -0.15
C PRO A 51 9.88 -2.38 -0.10
N VAL A 52 9.40 -3.41 0.59
CA VAL A 52 10.13 -4.67 0.79
C VAL A 52 9.29 -5.87 0.36
N GLY A 53 9.75 -6.54 -0.71
CA GLY A 53 9.32 -7.88 -1.06
C GLY A 53 10.37 -8.91 -0.59
N GLY A 54 11.16 -9.41 -1.52
CA GLY A 54 12.31 -10.29 -1.22
C GLY A 54 13.53 -9.60 -0.65
N GLY A 55 13.57 -8.26 -0.59
CA GLY A 55 14.60 -7.49 0.07
C GLY A 55 15.66 -6.84 -0.85
N GLY A 56 15.69 -7.15 -2.17
CA GLY A 56 16.76 -6.67 -3.05
C GLY A 56 16.87 -5.14 -3.13
N LEU A 57 15.75 -4.45 -3.31
CA LEU A 57 15.69 -3.00 -3.39
C LEU A 57 16.22 -2.31 -2.12
N ILE A 58 15.66 -2.69 -0.97
CA ILE A 58 16.04 -2.07 0.30
C ILE A 58 17.48 -2.41 0.69
N SER A 59 17.97 -3.62 0.36
CA SER A 59 19.35 -4.01 0.62
C SER A 59 20.34 -3.08 -0.08
N GLY A 60 20.13 -2.81 -1.38
CA GLY A 60 20.97 -1.91 -2.13
C GLY A 60 20.91 -0.46 -1.63
N VAL A 61 19.70 0.06 -1.45
CA VAL A 61 19.49 1.42 -0.93
C VAL A 61 20.09 1.59 0.46
N ALA A 62 19.79 0.68 1.40
CA ALA A 62 20.26 0.77 2.78
C ALA A 62 21.80 0.67 2.85
N PHE A 63 22.40 -0.29 2.14
CA PHE A 63 23.86 -0.41 2.07
C PHE A 63 24.48 0.91 1.62
N THR A 64 24.07 1.43 0.48
CA THR A 64 24.62 2.66 -0.09
C THR A 64 24.45 3.85 0.86
N VAL A 65 23.27 4.03 1.40
CA VAL A 65 22.97 5.14 2.31
C VAL A 65 23.80 5.04 3.58
N LYS A 66 23.93 3.87 4.18
CA LYS A 66 24.72 3.68 5.41
C LYS A 66 26.21 3.84 5.20
N GLN A 67 26.74 3.55 4.00
CA GLN A 67 28.15 3.81 3.69
C GLN A 67 28.45 5.30 3.53
N LEU A 68 27.55 6.05 2.92
CA LEU A 68 27.77 7.45 2.59
C LEU A 68 27.27 8.43 3.66
N LYS A 69 26.16 8.11 4.31
CA LYS A 69 25.53 8.95 5.31
C LYS A 69 24.87 8.10 6.43
N PRO A 70 25.68 7.54 7.35
CA PRO A 70 25.19 6.61 8.38
C PRO A 70 24.10 7.18 9.30
N SER A 71 23.99 8.49 9.41
CA SER A 71 22.98 9.19 10.22
C SER A 71 21.56 9.10 9.64
N VAL A 72 21.41 8.82 8.35
CA VAL A 72 20.11 8.66 7.70
C VAL A 72 19.53 7.30 8.08
N ARG A 73 18.30 7.29 8.57
CA ARG A 73 17.58 6.05 8.89
C ARG A 73 16.91 5.48 7.66
N VAL A 74 17.00 4.18 7.49
CA VAL A 74 16.34 3.46 6.38
C VAL A 74 15.33 2.46 6.94
N TYR A 75 14.06 2.67 6.61
CA TYR A 75 12.97 1.78 7.02
C TYR A 75 12.39 1.03 5.82
N GLY A 76 12.13 -0.26 6.04
CA GLY A 76 11.40 -1.10 5.11
C GLY A 76 9.90 -1.12 5.40
N VAL A 77 9.09 -1.34 4.35
CA VAL A 77 7.65 -1.51 4.51
C VAL A 77 7.19 -2.75 3.75
N GLN A 78 6.51 -3.65 4.45
CA GLN A 78 5.83 -4.82 3.89
C GLN A 78 4.32 -4.69 4.02
N ALA A 79 3.58 -5.45 3.19
CA ALA A 79 2.15 -5.63 3.43
C ALA A 79 1.92 -6.58 4.61
N GLU A 80 0.93 -6.30 5.45
CA GLU A 80 0.54 -7.19 6.58
C GLU A 80 0.23 -8.61 6.13
N GLY A 81 -0.29 -8.79 4.90
CA GLY A 81 -0.55 -10.10 4.33
C GLY A 81 0.68 -10.81 3.72
N ALA A 82 1.88 -10.21 3.79
CA ALA A 82 3.13 -10.80 3.28
C ALA A 82 4.36 -10.34 4.11
N PRO A 83 4.40 -10.55 5.45
CA PRO A 83 5.40 -9.98 6.35
C PRO A 83 6.66 -10.87 6.48
N SER A 84 7.13 -11.47 5.39
CA SER A 84 8.23 -12.45 5.43
C SER A 84 9.53 -11.89 6.01
N MET A 85 9.95 -10.69 5.62
CA MET A 85 11.17 -10.05 6.14
C MET A 85 11.00 -9.60 7.60
N VAL A 86 9.81 -9.07 7.96
CA VAL A 86 9.51 -8.66 9.35
C VAL A 86 9.64 -9.86 10.29
N ASN A 87 9.03 -11.00 9.94
CA ASN A 87 9.09 -12.22 10.74
C ASN A 87 10.53 -12.73 10.83
N SER A 88 11.23 -12.80 9.69
CA SER A 88 12.61 -13.26 9.63
C SER A 88 13.55 -12.43 10.48
N LEU A 89 13.44 -11.09 10.45
CA LEU A 89 14.27 -10.20 11.28
C LEU A 89 13.94 -10.34 12.76
N LYS A 90 12.68 -10.53 13.12
CA LYS A 90 12.24 -10.75 14.50
C LYS A 90 12.79 -12.05 15.07
N ASP A 91 12.77 -13.12 14.28
CA ASP A 91 13.15 -14.46 14.71
C ASP A 91 14.67 -14.73 14.53
N GLY A 92 15.38 -13.79 13.89
CA GLY A 92 16.82 -13.87 13.62
C GLY A 92 17.22 -14.96 12.60
N LYS A 93 16.25 -15.46 11.83
CA LYS A 93 16.42 -16.48 10.78
C LYS A 93 15.40 -16.29 9.69
N ILE A 94 15.70 -16.80 8.50
CA ILE A 94 14.78 -16.74 7.36
C ILE A 94 13.54 -17.59 7.65
N GLU A 95 12.36 -16.95 7.55
CA GLU A 95 11.06 -17.57 7.71
C GLU A 95 10.30 -17.59 6.37
N CYS A 96 9.78 -18.77 6.02
CA CYS A 96 8.94 -18.96 4.84
C CYS A 96 7.46 -18.96 5.25
N LEU A 97 6.68 -18.04 4.71
CA LEU A 97 5.24 -17.93 4.98
C LEU A 97 4.46 -19.04 4.26
N GLU A 98 3.50 -19.64 4.93
CA GLU A 98 2.61 -20.63 4.32
C GLU A 98 1.79 -20.02 3.16
N SER A 99 1.25 -18.83 3.37
CA SER A 99 0.45 -18.11 2.38
C SER A 99 0.75 -16.62 2.39
N VAL A 100 0.48 -15.94 1.28
CA VAL A 100 0.61 -14.48 1.15
C VAL A 100 -0.60 -13.91 0.42
N HIS A 101 -1.21 -12.89 1.01
CA HIS A 101 -2.38 -12.21 0.45
C HIS A 101 -2.23 -10.70 0.59
N THR A 102 -2.13 -9.99 -0.53
CA THR A 102 -2.10 -8.52 -0.56
C THR A 102 -2.39 -8.01 -1.96
N ILE A 103 -2.89 -6.78 -2.06
CA ILE A 103 -3.02 -6.03 -3.31
C ILE A 103 -1.67 -5.52 -3.85
N ALA A 104 -0.62 -5.57 -3.04
CA ALA A 104 0.72 -5.15 -3.40
C ALA A 104 1.50 -6.31 -4.05
N ASP A 105 1.13 -6.70 -5.28
CA ASP A 105 1.68 -7.87 -5.97
C ASP A 105 3.20 -7.82 -6.12
N GLY A 106 3.79 -6.64 -6.32
CA GLY A 106 5.24 -6.46 -6.46
C GLY A 106 6.06 -6.85 -5.23
N ILE A 107 5.42 -6.89 -4.03
CA ILE A 107 6.06 -7.29 -2.78
C ILE A 107 5.45 -8.55 -2.15
N LYS A 108 4.64 -9.29 -2.90
CA LYS A 108 3.99 -10.52 -2.46
C LYS A 108 4.97 -11.69 -2.49
N VAL A 109 5.89 -11.73 -1.54
CA VAL A 109 6.99 -12.68 -1.46
C VAL A 109 6.89 -13.50 -0.17
N LYS A 110 6.96 -14.84 -0.31
CA LYS A 110 6.82 -15.76 0.83
C LYS A 110 8.05 -15.81 1.72
N GLU A 111 9.23 -15.59 1.15
CA GLU A 111 10.50 -15.82 1.81
C GLU A 111 11.53 -14.79 1.33
N PRO A 112 12.29 -14.13 2.23
CA PRO A 112 13.42 -13.29 1.84
C PRO A 112 14.54 -14.12 1.19
N GLY A 113 15.47 -13.45 0.50
CA GLY A 113 16.70 -14.10 0.06
C GLY A 113 17.72 -14.21 1.21
N GLU A 114 18.73 -15.06 1.05
CA GLU A 114 19.79 -15.21 2.03
C GLU A 114 20.65 -13.95 2.13
N HIS A 115 21.15 -13.44 0.99
CA HIS A 115 21.89 -12.19 0.91
C HIS A 115 21.05 -11.00 1.38
N THR A 116 19.81 -10.90 0.91
CA THR A 116 18.95 -9.77 1.27
C THR A 116 18.58 -9.76 2.76
N PHE A 117 18.43 -10.92 3.39
CA PHE A 117 18.23 -11.02 4.83
C PHE A 117 19.45 -10.52 5.61
N GLU A 118 20.66 -10.92 5.20
CA GLU A 118 21.91 -10.46 5.81
C GLU A 118 22.05 -8.93 5.71
N TYR A 119 21.84 -8.36 4.50
CA TYR A 119 21.89 -6.91 4.29
C TYR A 119 20.85 -6.17 5.12
N CYS A 120 19.61 -6.65 5.13
CA CYS A 120 18.55 -6.04 5.94
C CYS A 120 18.87 -6.07 7.44
N SER A 121 19.37 -7.20 7.95
CA SER A 121 19.75 -7.33 9.36
C SER A 121 20.85 -6.36 9.76
N LYS A 122 21.75 -6.00 8.84
CA LYS A 122 22.93 -5.18 9.12
C LYS A 122 22.71 -3.68 8.88
N TYR A 123 21.92 -3.31 7.88
CA TYR A 123 21.87 -1.93 7.38
C TYR A 123 20.50 -1.27 7.49
N VAL A 124 19.42 -2.00 7.77
CA VAL A 124 18.06 -1.46 7.88
C VAL A 124 17.72 -1.17 9.34
N ASP A 125 17.21 0.03 9.61
CA ASP A 125 16.88 0.46 10.98
C ASP A 125 15.57 -0.17 11.50
N GLY A 126 14.75 -0.70 10.63
CA GLY A 126 13.54 -1.44 10.96
C GLY A 126 12.65 -1.72 9.75
N VAL A 127 11.78 -2.70 9.88
CA VAL A 127 10.76 -3.02 8.87
C VAL A 127 9.40 -3.02 9.54
N VAL A 128 8.45 -2.29 8.94
CA VAL A 128 7.08 -2.17 9.44
C VAL A 128 6.08 -2.74 8.44
N THR A 129 4.85 -2.96 8.88
CA THR A 129 3.78 -3.45 8.00
C THR A 129 2.66 -2.43 7.85
N VAL A 130 2.00 -2.48 6.68
CA VAL A 130 0.80 -1.72 6.36
C VAL A 130 -0.28 -2.65 5.82
N SER A 131 -1.53 -2.36 6.13
CA SER A 131 -2.68 -3.12 5.64
C SER A 131 -3.02 -2.75 4.18
N ASP A 132 -3.76 -3.61 3.48
CA ASP A 132 -4.27 -3.33 2.14
C ASP A 132 -5.18 -2.09 2.10
N ASP A 133 -5.87 -1.78 3.20
CA ASP A 133 -6.67 -0.56 3.33
C ASP A 133 -5.82 0.70 3.40
N GLU A 134 -4.73 0.65 4.15
CA GLU A 134 -3.75 1.74 4.25
C GLU A 134 -3.05 1.96 2.91
N ILE A 135 -2.68 0.87 2.21
CA ILE A 135 -2.12 0.92 0.85
C ILE A 135 -3.11 1.57 -0.13
N SER A 136 -4.38 1.15 -0.10
CA SER A 136 -5.44 1.73 -0.94
C SER A 136 -5.63 3.22 -0.70
N SER A 137 -5.58 3.64 0.55
CA SER A 137 -5.66 5.06 0.94
C SER A 137 -4.46 5.86 0.43
N ALA A 138 -3.25 5.27 0.47
CA ALA A 138 -2.04 5.89 -0.05
C ALA A 138 -2.07 6.03 -1.57
N ILE A 139 -2.53 5.01 -2.30
CA ILE A 139 -2.72 5.09 -3.77
C ILE A 139 -3.69 6.23 -4.11
N LEU A 140 -4.82 6.32 -3.41
CA LEU A 140 -5.78 7.40 -3.62
C LEU A 140 -5.16 8.77 -3.34
N HIS A 141 -4.39 8.90 -2.25
CA HIS A 141 -3.67 10.13 -1.90
C HIS A 141 -2.67 10.54 -3.01
N LEU A 142 -1.89 9.60 -3.53
CA LEU A 142 -0.95 9.83 -4.62
C LEU A 142 -1.65 10.34 -5.88
N ILE A 143 -2.75 9.73 -6.28
CA ILE A 143 -3.55 10.17 -7.43
C ILE A 143 -4.12 11.57 -7.20
N GLU A 144 -4.72 11.82 -6.04
CA GLU A 144 -5.43 13.07 -5.78
C GLU A 144 -4.50 14.27 -5.53
N LYS A 145 -3.41 14.06 -4.81
CA LYS A 145 -2.52 15.15 -4.37
C LYS A 145 -1.30 15.31 -5.27
N GLN A 146 -0.74 14.21 -5.73
CA GLN A 146 0.51 14.22 -6.49
C GLN A 146 0.32 13.97 -8.00
N LYS A 147 -0.87 13.52 -8.41
CA LYS A 147 -1.18 13.13 -9.80
C LYS A 147 -0.32 11.96 -10.29
N LEU A 148 0.12 11.12 -9.34
CA LEU A 148 0.92 9.93 -9.62
C LEU A 148 0.04 8.67 -9.50
N VAL A 149 0.19 7.77 -10.46
CA VAL A 149 -0.39 6.43 -10.42
C VAL A 149 0.71 5.48 -9.94
N SER A 150 0.52 4.89 -8.77
CA SER A 150 1.41 3.89 -8.19
C SER A 150 0.70 2.56 -8.07
N GLU A 151 1.45 1.47 -8.25
CA GLU A 151 1.00 0.13 -7.85
C GLU A 151 1.02 -0.01 -6.32
N GLY A 152 0.41 -1.10 -5.80
CA GLY A 152 0.32 -1.34 -4.36
C GLY A 152 1.68 -1.35 -3.66
N ALA A 153 2.68 -1.99 -4.27
CA ALA A 153 4.04 -2.07 -3.72
C ALA A 153 4.67 -0.67 -3.57
N GLY A 154 4.61 0.15 -4.64
CA GLY A 154 5.18 1.50 -4.62
C GLY A 154 4.46 2.46 -3.65
N ALA A 155 3.21 2.21 -3.30
CA ALA A 155 2.46 3.04 -2.36
C ALA A 155 2.72 2.70 -0.88
N THR A 156 3.33 1.55 -0.56
CA THR A 156 3.54 1.13 0.84
C THR A 156 4.37 2.10 1.68
N PRO A 157 5.44 2.76 1.17
CA PRO A 157 6.18 3.75 1.95
C PRO A 157 5.32 4.96 2.33
N VAL A 158 4.48 5.41 1.39
CA VAL A 158 3.57 6.53 1.63
C VAL A 158 2.51 6.13 2.66
N ALA A 159 1.97 4.91 2.57
CA ALA A 159 1.04 4.37 3.58
C ALA A 159 1.68 4.35 4.98
N ALA A 160 2.91 3.86 5.11
CA ALA A 160 3.59 3.79 6.40
C ALA A 160 3.78 5.17 7.05
N VAL A 161 4.06 6.20 6.25
CA VAL A 161 4.17 7.58 6.74
C VAL A 161 2.81 8.17 7.08
N MET A 162 1.80 8.02 6.21
CA MET A 162 0.44 8.54 6.43
C MET A 162 -0.21 7.97 7.70
N PHE A 163 0.05 6.70 8.00
CA PHE A 163 -0.56 6.01 9.15
C PHE A 163 0.39 5.89 10.35
N ASN A 164 1.45 6.72 10.40
CA ASN A 164 2.38 6.83 11.53
C ASN A 164 3.01 5.48 11.96
N LYS A 165 3.32 4.60 11.00
CA LYS A 165 3.97 3.31 11.29
C LYS A 165 5.47 3.45 11.57
N ILE A 166 6.11 4.51 11.09
CA ILE A 166 7.54 4.77 11.27
C ILE A 166 7.74 5.59 12.55
N PRO A 167 8.61 5.15 13.48
CA PRO A 167 8.83 5.86 14.73
C PRO A 167 9.62 7.16 14.53
N ASP A 168 9.33 8.16 15.34
CA ASP A 168 10.09 9.42 15.50
C ASP A 168 10.38 10.17 14.19
N ILE A 169 9.36 10.26 13.30
CA ILE A 169 9.46 11.00 12.03
C ILE A 169 8.85 12.40 12.06
N LYS A 170 8.21 12.78 13.18
CA LYS A 170 7.61 14.11 13.29
C LYS A 170 8.67 15.20 13.21
N GLY A 171 8.50 16.13 12.26
CA GLY A 171 9.46 17.21 12.01
C GLY A 171 10.73 16.77 11.26
N LYS A 172 10.78 15.55 10.74
CA LYS A 172 11.88 15.01 9.95
C LYS A 172 11.61 15.11 8.46
N LYS A 173 12.68 15.19 7.65
CA LYS A 173 12.61 15.04 6.21
C LYS A 173 12.58 13.56 5.85
N VAL A 174 11.42 13.11 5.39
CA VAL A 174 11.17 11.71 5.03
C VAL A 174 11.08 11.57 3.53
N VAL A 175 11.88 10.69 2.95
CA VAL A 175 11.83 10.32 1.54
C VAL A 175 11.09 9.00 1.41
N CYS A 176 9.96 8.98 0.70
CA CYS A 176 9.22 7.76 0.36
C CYS A 176 9.60 7.33 -1.06
N LEU A 177 10.16 6.13 -1.21
CA LEU A 177 10.48 5.58 -2.52
C LEU A 177 9.23 4.98 -3.17
N VAL A 178 8.68 5.67 -4.17
CA VAL A 178 7.56 5.17 -4.99
C VAL A 178 8.13 4.41 -6.18
N SER A 179 8.20 3.08 -6.10
CA SER A 179 9.02 2.24 -6.97
C SER A 179 8.33 1.63 -8.19
N GLY A 180 7.03 1.87 -8.39
CA GLY A 180 6.35 1.27 -9.53
C GLY A 180 4.94 1.79 -9.78
N GLY A 181 4.47 1.63 -11.03
CA GLY A 181 3.16 2.08 -11.49
C GLY A 181 2.41 1.03 -12.33
N ASN A 182 2.86 -0.22 -12.34
CA ASN A 182 2.24 -1.30 -13.10
C ASN A 182 1.00 -1.86 -12.39
N ILE A 183 -0.09 -1.10 -12.42
CA ILE A 183 -1.36 -1.47 -11.81
C ILE A 183 -2.44 -1.68 -12.88
N ASP A 184 -3.20 -2.76 -12.76
CA ASP A 184 -4.36 -3.01 -13.61
C ASP A 184 -5.49 -2.03 -13.29
N VAL A 185 -6.14 -1.50 -14.35
CA VAL A 185 -7.21 -0.50 -14.22
C VAL A 185 -8.41 -1.03 -13.42
N THR A 186 -8.70 -2.33 -13.50
CA THR A 186 -9.80 -2.94 -12.75
C THR A 186 -9.46 -3.02 -11.26
N ILE A 187 -8.20 -3.31 -10.94
CA ILE A 187 -7.69 -3.27 -9.55
C ILE A 187 -7.69 -1.84 -9.05
N LEU A 188 -7.22 -0.89 -9.86
CA LEU A 188 -7.23 0.54 -9.51
C LEU A 188 -8.64 1.04 -9.17
N SER A 189 -9.66 0.64 -9.94
CA SER A 189 -11.06 0.98 -9.65
C SER A 189 -11.52 0.46 -8.27
N ARG A 190 -11.14 -0.77 -7.91
CA ARG A 190 -11.44 -1.36 -6.59
C ARG A 190 -10.70 -0.65 -5.46
N VAL A 191 -9.44 -0.32 -5.69
CA VAL A 191 -8.59 0.41 -4.74
C VAL A 191 -9.16 1.80 -4.47
N ILE A 192 -9.55 2.54 -5.52
CA ILE A 192 -10.18 3.86 -5.37
C ILE A 192 -11.46 3.76 -4.53
N LYS A 193 -12.35 2.81 -4.86
CA LYS A 193 -13.58 2.60 -4.09
C LYS A 193 -13.29 2.31 -2.61
N ARG A 194 -12.30 1.44 -2.33
CA ARG A 194 -11.91 1.08 -0.98
C ARG A 194 -11.27 2.25 -0.22
N GLY A 195 -10.43 3.03 -0.89
CA GLY A 195 -9.84 4.25 -0.34
C GLY A 195 -10.89 5.31 0.00
N LEU A 196 -11.91 5.49 -0.84
CA LEU A 196 -13.03 6.39 -0.58
C LEU A 196 -13.87 5.96 0.64
N LEU A 197 -14.14 4.65 0.79
CA LEU A 197 -14.82 4.10 1.96
C LEU A 197 -14.01 4.35 3.24
N LYS A 198 -12.72 4.03 3.23
CA LYS A 198 -11.84 4.17 4.41
C LYS A 198 -11.57 5.63 4.81
N SER A 199 -11.60 6.54 3.85
CA SER A 199 -11.50 7.99 4.13
C SER A 199 -12.83 8.63 4.57
N GLY A 200 -13.90 7.85 4.74
CA GLY A 200 -15.23 8.36 5.11
C GLY A 200 -15.90 9.21 4.01
N ARG A 201 -15.39 9.16 2.78
CA ARG A 201 -15.93 9.90 1.62
C ARG A 201 -17.01 9.14 0.86
N SER A 202 -17.13 7.86 1.11
CA SER A 202 -18.24 7.03 0.66
C SER A 202 -18.69 6.16 1.81
N ASP A 203 -19.98 5.92 1.92
CA ASP A 203 -20.55 5.03 2.93
C ASP A 203 -21.75 4.29 2.37
N THR A 204 -22.11 3.18 3.02
CA THR A 204 -23.30 2.40 2.69
C THR A 204 -24.28 2.47 3.84
N LEU A 205 -25.38 3.16 3.64
CA LEU A 205 -26.47 3.20 4.60
C LEU A 205 -27.45 2.05 4.31
N THR A 206 -27.82 1.32 5.33
CA THR A 206 -28.90 0.34 5.29
C THR A 206 -29.98 0.80 6.26
N ILE A 207 -31.18 1.10 5.74
CA ILE A 207 -32.28 1.71 6.49
C ILE A 207 -33.50 0.80 6.35
N GLN A 208 -34.07 0.38 7.47
CA GLN A 208 -35.35 -0.31 7.52
C GLN A 208 -36.47 0.75 7.60
N LEU A 209 -37.44 0.66 6.72
CA LEU A 209 -38.53 1.62 6.57
C LEU A 209 -39.86 0.87 6.39
N GLU A 210 -40.95 1.51 6.75
CA GLU A 210 -42.29 1.01 6.35
C GLU A 210 -42.43 1.12 4.82
N ASP A 211 -42.98 0.07 4.16
CA ASP A 211 -43.19 0.10 2.70
C ASP A 211 -44.43 0.95 2.35
N ARG A 212 -44.23 2.26 2.30
CA ARG A 212 -45.23 3.24 1.90
C ARG A 212 -44.68 4.32 0.95
N PRO A 213 -45.53 4.90 0.10
CA PRO A 213 -45.11 5.97 -0.83
C PRO A 213 -44.48 7.16 -0.10
N GLY A 214 -43.37 7.69 -0.67
CA GLY A 214 -42.69 8.88 -0.18
C GLY A 214 -41.43 8.62 0.66
N GLN A 215 -41.21 7.45 1.23
CA GLN A 215 -40.08 7.14 2.09
C GLN A 215 -38.72 7.41 1.42
N LEU A 216 -38.53 6.98 0.17
CA LEU A 216 -37.29 7.23 -0.56
C LEU A 216 -37.03 8.73 -0.78
N ARG A 217 -38.08 9.52 -1.05
CA ARG A 217 -37.97 10.98 -1.17
C ARG A 217 -37.46 11.58 0.14
N ASP A 218 -38.05 11.19 1.26
CA ASP A 218 -37.76 11.77 2.56
C ASP A 218 -36.33 11.46 2.99
N VAL A 219 -35.87 10.22 2.79
CA VAL A 219 -34.48 9.83 3.01
C VAL A 219 -33.50 10.59 2.11
N SER A 220 -33.83 10.69 0.82
CA SER A 220 -32.99 11.42 -0.16
C SER A 220 -32.89 12.91 0.16
N GLU A 221 -33.97 13.51 0.66
CA GLU A 221 -34.00 14.91 1.08
C GLU A 221 -33.08 15.15 2.28
N ILE A 222 -33.08 14.25 3.27
CA ILE A 222 -32.19 14.32 4.44
C ILE A 222 -30.73 14.23 3.99
N ILE A 223 -30.40 13.25 3.13
CA ILE A 223 -29.02 13.08 2.61
C ILE A 223 -28.58 14.36 1.87
N SER A 224 -29.44 14.90 1.02
CA SER A 224 -29.15 16.12 0.26
C SER A 224 -28.91 17.34 1.16
N LYS A 225 -29.75 17.54 2.20
CA LYS A 225 -29.58 18.62 3.19
C LYS A 225 -28.24 18.52 3.95
N LEU A 226 -27.73 17.31 4.15
CA LEU A 226 -26.44 17.05 4.78
C LEU A 226 -25.26 17.12 3.78
N GLY A 227 -25.51 17.50 2.52
CA GLY A 227 -24.47 17.61 1.48
C GLY A 227 -24.01 16.28 0.91
N GLY A 228 -24.72 15.19 1.17
CA GLY A 228 -24.47 13.86 0.60
C GLY A 228 -25.03 13.74 -0.82
N ASN A 229 -24.33 12.97 -1.67
CA ASN A 229 -24.81 12.60 -2.99
C ASN A 229 -25.09 11.08 -3.04
N VAL A 230 -26.25 10.68 -3.54
CA VAL A 230 -26.64 9.28 -3.67
C VAL A 230 -26.05 8.71 -4.96
N VAL A 231 -25.24 7.64 -4.82
CA VAL A 231 -24.57 6.96 -5.94
C VAL A 231 -25.39 5.78 -6.45
N SER A 232 -25.96 4.99 -5.54
CA SER A 232 -26.84 3.88 -5.88
C SER A 232 -27.90 3.67 -4.81
N VAL A 233 -29.05 3.13 -5.25
CA VAL A 233 -30.18 2.81 -4.40
C VAL A 233 -30.61 1.38 -4.71
N HIS A 234 -30.70 0.57 -3.67
CA HIS A 234 -31.32 -0.75 -3.72
C HIS A 234 -32.51 -0.76 -2.76
N HIS A 235 -33.68 -1.04 -3.29
CA HIS A 235 -34.93 -1.10 -2.52
C HIS A 235 -35.44 -2.54 -2.53
N GLU A 236 -35.36 -3.21 -1.41
CA GLU A 236 -35.77 -4.61 -1.22
C GLU A 236 -37.02 -4.66 -0.36
N ARG A 237 -38.12 -5.23 -0.90
CA ARG A 237 -39.43 -5.27 -0.25
C ARG A 237 -39.72 -6.52 0.58
N ALA A 238 -38.90 -7.54 0.45
CA ALA A 238 -39.06 -8.77 1.22
C ALA A 238 -37.70 -9.36 1.53
N SER A 239 -37.43 -9.57 2.80
CA SER A 239 -36.37 -10.49 3.28
C SER A 239 -37.02 -11.48 4.25
N GLU A 240 -36.43 -12.69 4.38
CA GLU A 240 -36.93 -13.72 5.29
C GLU A 240 -36.96 -13.24 6.75
N ASP A 241 -36.21 -12.17 7.08
CA ASP A 241 -36.07 -11.62 8.43
C ASP A 241 -36.81 -10.30 8.68
N SER A 242 -37.61 -9.78 7.73
CA SER A 242 -38.33 -8.51 7.88
C SER A 242 -39.84 -8.70 8.00
N ASP A 243 -40.52 -7.81 8.75
CA ASP A 243 -41.99 -7.75 8.76
C ASP A 243 -42.55 -7.50 7.37
N ILE A 244 -43.74 -8.06 7.10
CA ILE A 244 -44.43 -7.98 5.78
C ILE A 244 -44.65 -6.52 5.35
N THR A 245 -44.71 -5.61 6.31
CA THR A 245 -44.93 -4.16 6.09
C THR A 245 -43.68 -3.35 5.88
N ASP A 246 -42.51 -3.97 6.02
CA ASP A 246 -41.21 -3.27 5.99
C ASP A 246 -40.52 -3.45 4.66
N CYS A 247 -39.70 -2.47 4.34
CA CYS A 247 -38.73 -2.54 3.25
C CYS A 247 -37.33 -2.16 3.72
N LEU A 248 -36.34 -2.69 3.04
CA LEU A 248 -34.94 -2.38 3.28
C LEU A 248 -34.41 -1.49 2.16
N LEU A 249 -33.98 -0.29 2.55
CA LEU A 249 -33.37 0.66 1.62
C LEU A 249 -31.86 0.69 1.85
N ARG A 250 -31.09 0.21 0.87
CA ARG A 250 -29.63 0.28 0.89
C ARG A 250 -29.15 1.35 -0.08
N LEU A 251 -28.46 2.36 0.45
CA LEU A 251 -27.95 3.48 -0.33
C LEU A 251 -26.43 3.53 -0.22
N VAL A 252 -25.76 3.67 -1.35
CA VAL A 252 -24.36 4.09 -1.37
C VAL A 252 -24.34 5.60 -1.53
N ILE A 253 -23.71 6.28 -0.58
CA ILE A 253 -23.60 7.75 -0.58
C ILE A 253 -22.16 8.19 -0.72
N MET A 254 -21.97 9.34 -1.35
CA MET A 254 -20.71 10.07 -1.35
C MET A 254 -20.87 11.37 -0.58
N LEU A 255 -19.95 11.62 0.35
CA LEU A 255 -19.88 12.85 1.12
C LEU A 255 -18.86 13.79 0.46
N ARG A 256 -19.22 15.05 0.22
CA ARG A 256 -18.22 16.08 -0.10
C ARG A 256 -17.45 16.38 1.18
N VAL A 257 -16.18 16.01 1.22
CA VAL A 257 -15.28 16.50 2.26
C VAL A 257 -15.09 17.99 2.00
N ILE A 258 -15.75 18.82 2.80
CA ILE A 258 -15.37 20.22 2.96
C ILE A 258 -14.01 20.15 3.64
N SER A 259 -12.96 20.57 2.93
CA SER A 259 -11.57 20.42 3.33
C SER A 259 -11.34 20.83 4.81
N ALA A 260 -11.24 19.85 5.69
CA ALA A 260 -10.43 20.04 6.85
C ALA A 260 -9.00 20.27 6.35
N ARG A 261 -8.41 21.40 6.67
CA ARG A 261 -6.98 21.68 6.47
C ARG A 261 -6.23 20.73 7.40
N GLU A 262 -6.08 19.48 6.97
CA GLU A 262 -5.13 18.58 7.61
C GLU A 262 -3.74 19.01 7.18
N CYS A 263 -2.89 19.30 8.15
CA CYS A 263 -1.46 19.40 8.00
C CYS A 263 -0.94 18.03 7.51
N ALA A 264 -1.03 17.77 6.22
CA ALA A 264 -0.30 16.69 5.62
C ALA A 264 1.20 17.01 5.77
N PRO A 265 2.02 16.09 6.25
CA PRO A 265 3.46 16.26 6.22
C PRO A 265 3.89 16.51 4.78
N HIS A 266 4.83 17.46 4.58
CA HIS A 266 5.42 17.68 3.26
C HIS A 266 6.20 16.42 2.86
N ILE A 267 5.58 15.57 2.05
CA ILE A 267 6.21 14.38 1.49
C ILE A 267 6.98 14.83 0.24
N LEU A 268 8.30 14.84 0.33
CA LEU A 268 9.18 14.99 -0.82
C LEU A 268 9.30 13.62 -1.52
N MET A 269 8.83 13.55 -2.75
CA MET A 269 8.99 12.36 -3.59
C MET A 269 10.11 12.59 -4.60
N VAL A 270 10.95 11.57 -4.72
CA VAL A 270 11.98 11.46 -5.75
C VAL A 270 11.49 10.40 -6.73
N SER A 271 11.32 10.77 -7.98
CA SER A 271 10.94 9.91 -9.10
C SER A 271 12.16 9.47 -9.89
#